data_47afe3eb684af9066427277227d9fc76
#
_entry.id   47afe3eb684af9066427277227d9fc76
#
_cell.length_a   1.000
_cell.length_b   1.000
_cell.length_c   1.000
_cell.angle_alpha   90.00
_cell.angle_beta   90.00
_cell.angle_gamma   90.00
#
_symmetry.space_group_name_H-M   'P 1'
#
loop_
_entity.id
_entity.type
_entity.pdbx_description
1 polymer ?
#
loop_
_entity_poly.entity_id
_entity_poly.type
_entity_poly.pdbx_seq_one_letter_code
_entity_poly.pdbx_strand_id
1 'polypeptide(L)'
;MKTIKKIMAALICMTIALTGIPISVKAADSSGSMSTEMETNSELFITLEENKDYRWNVNDNAGKNSVVHLDTSEGNNCRFRLDHIEKEWYGIKHIKVDGTDRFADVDGKSKDSGAVLHLWESSDSEVKGNNHRQFAFYYIGNDANGNARYYIKNRNSGKWIGYEGKLNNNNPKIIQTDESNRKVWLITKSVVPLTGKESQVLKEEDTSAICEIHEAGKLDALNRVSNLSAPGSHPTFQVMGITSKWKLKWKSEYHAYQIDAVSDGESKTNLSLDVEGESGKLNASVNVWTTEKFDRNQNTSQLWRFFKQKDGTYKIQNARTGWYIE
;
A
#
# COMPACT_ATOMS: atom_id res chain seq x y z
N MET A 1 57.93 14.11 28.53
CA MET A 1 56.61 14.73 28.57
C MET A 1 55.98 14.65 27.20
N LYS A 2 55.04 13.73 26.96
CA LYS A 2 54.34 13.58 25.65
C LYS A 2 52.93 14.18 25.81
N THR A 3 52.67 15.22 25.05
CA THR A 3 51.40 15.94 25.03
C THR A 3 50.39 15.14 24.23
N ILE A 4 49.30 14.68 24.86
CA ILE A 4 48.19 13.98 24.23
C ILE A 4 47.23 15.06 23.72
N LYS A 5 47.13 15.18 22.38
CA LYS A 5 46.07 15.99 21.76
C LYS A 5 44.76 15.21 21.78
N LYS A 6 43.77 15.71 22.52
CA LYS A 6 42.38 15.25 22.45
C LYS A 6 41.76 15.72 21.11
N ILE A 7 41.42 14.79 20.29
CA ILE A 7 40.55 15.05 19.09
C ILE A 7 39.13 14.92 19.59
N MET A 8 38.43 16.03 19.66
CA MET A 8 36.99 16.07 19.86
C MET A 8 36.32 15.73 18.54
N ALA A 9 35.75 14.55 18.44
CA ALA A 9 34.88 14.20 17.32
C ALA A 9 33.52 14.89 17.52
N ALA A 10 33.23 15.87 16.70
CA ALA A 10 31.91 16.47 16.62
C ALA A 10 30.98 15.49 15.91
N LEU A 11 30.05 14.92 16.66
CA LEU A 11 28.96 14.08 16.15
C LEU A 11 27.96 15.02 15.44
N ILE A 12 28.09 15.16 14.13
CA ILE A 12 27.07 15.84 13.31
C ILE A 12 25.93 14.86 13.16
N CYS A 13 24.89 15.06 13.96
CA CYS A 13 23.61 14.38 13.80
C CYS A 13 22.93 14.97 12.56
N MET A 14 23.17 14.38 11.37
CA MET A 14 22.39 14.68 10.19
C MET A 14 21.02 14.04 10.32
N THR A 15 20.05 14.78 10.78
CA THR A 15 18.63 14.46 10.58
C THR A 15 18.36 14.54 9.10
N ILE A 16 18.35 13.38 8.42
CA ILE A 16 17.83 13.27 7.06
C ILE A 16 16.33 13.42 7.18
N ALA A 17 15.84 14.64 6.95
CA ALA A 17 14.43 14.84 6.66
C ALA A 17 14.09 13.99 5.42
N LEU A 18 13.26 12.96 5.58
CA LEU A 18 12.59 12.30 4.48
C LEU A 18 11.65 13.33 3.84
N THR A 19 12.17 14.10 2.90
CA THR A 19 11.33 14.86 2.00
C THR A 19 10.72 13.86 1.03
N GLY A 20 9.55 13.27 1.42
CA GLY A 20 8.64 12.77 0.42
C GLY A 20 8.45 13.87 -0.60
N ILE A 21 8.35 13.55 -1.90
CA ILE A 21 7.93 14.55 -2.89
C ILE A 21 6.60 15.08 -2.34
N PRO A 22 6.49 16.36 -2.00
CA PRO A 22 5.18 16.88 -1.71
C PRO A 22 4.38 16.67 -2.99
N ILE A 23 3.27 15.92 -2.90
CA ILE A 23 2.18 16.18 -3.82
C ILE A 23 2.08 17.70 -3.76
N SER A 24 2.32 18.37 -4.88
CA SER A 24 2.39 19.84 -4.92
C SER A 24 1.02 20.39 -4.51
N VAL A 25 0.85 20.53 -3.23
CA VAL A 25 -0.38 21.06 -2.65
C VAL A 25 -0.06 22.50 -2.34
N LYS A 26 -0.69 23.40 -3.07
CA LYS A 26 -0.73 24.81 -2.72
C LYS A 26 -1.15 24.92 -1.26
N ALA A 27 -0.35 25.60 -0.43
CA ALA A 27 -0.68 25.85 0.96
C ALA A 27 -2.13 26.39 1.05
N ALA A 28 -3.02 25.60 1.64
CA ALA A 28 -4.39 26.00 1.91
C ALA A 28 -4.42 26.85 3.17
N ASP A 29 -5.27 27.83 3.20
CA ASP A 29 -5.58 28.52 4.43
C ASP A 29 -6.37 27.58 5.38
N SER A 30 -6.51 27.93 6.65
CA SER A 30 -7.03 27.09 7.74
C SER A 30 -8.46 26.55 7.54
N SER A 31 -9.15 26.93 6.47
CA SER A 31 -10.51 26.49 6.10
C SER A 31 -10.52 25.19 5.26
N GLY A 32 -9.35 24.70 4.81
CA GLY A 32 -9.24 23.56 3.90
C GLY A 32 -9.70 23.91 2.48
N SER A 33 -8.78 23.96 1.52
CA SER A 33 -9.16 24.13 0.10
C SER A 33 -9.41 22.78 -0.54
N MET A 34 -10.39 22.74 -1.47
CA MET A 34 -10.58 21.57 -2.32
C MET A 34 -9.31 21.27 -3.10
N SER A 35 -8.84 20.03 -3.08
CA SER A 35 -7.72 19.60 -3.89
C SER A 35 -8.21 19.22 -5.28
N THR A 36 -7.63 19.86 -6.31
CA THR A 36 -7.88 19.51 -7.71
C THR A 36 -6.86 18.50 -8.25
N GLU A 37 -5.83 18.21 -7.46
CA GLU A 37 -4.69 17.39 -7.86
C GLU A 37 -4.50 16.21 -6.90
N MET A 38 -5.40 15.23 -7.00
CA MET A 38 -5.24 13.96 -6.30
C MET A 38 -4.48 12.96 -7.17
N GLU A 39 -3.69 12.09 -6.54
CA GLU A 39 -3.04 10.97 -7.22
C GLU A 39 -4.09 10.00 -7.77
N THR A 40 -4.10 9.79 -9.11
CA THR A 40 -5.11 8.96 -9.79
C THR A 40 -4.58 7.63 -10.32
N ASN A 41 -3.26 7.47 -10.42
CA ASN A 41 -2.65 6.29 -11.05
C ASN A 41 -2.07 5.29 -10.06
N SER A 42 -2.38 5.45 -8.78
CA SER A 42 -1.86 4.60 -7.72
C SER A 42 -2.98 3.93 -6.94
N GLU A 43 -2.70 2.74 -6.45
CA GLU A 43 -3.49 2.12 -5.41
C GLU A 43 -3.25 2.84 -4.08
N LEU A 44 -4.32 3.09 -3.36
CA LEU A 44 -4.34 3.92 -2.17
C LEU A 44 -5.01 3.20 -1.01
N PHE A 45 -4.55 3.51 0.20
CA PHE A 45 -5.30 3.31 1.44
C PHE A 45 -5.97 4.61 1.86
N ILE A 46 -7.21 4.50 2.33
CA ILE A 46 -7.96 5.58 2.98
C ILE A 46 -8.06 5.22 4.46
N THR A 47 -7.19 5.81 5.27
CA THR A 47 -6.96 5.45 6.67
C THR A 47 -7.54 6.51 7.60
N LEU A 48 -8.14 6.10 8.71
CA LEU A 48 -8.67 7.00 9.73
C LEU A 48 -7.52 7.65 10.51
N GLU A 49 -7.45 8.99 10.55
CA GLU A 49 -6.34 9.68 11.23
C GLU A 49 -6.33 9.44 12.75
N GLU A 50 -7.48 9.49 13.40
CA GLU A 50 -7.59 9.33 14.86
C GLU A 50 -7.22 7.92 15.37
N ASN A 51 -7.24 6.92 14.45
CA ASN A 51 -6.73 5.58 14.72
C ASN A 51 -6.23 4.93 13.43
N LYS A 52 -4.93 4.98 13.20
CA LYS A 52 -4.27 4.57 11.94
C LYS A 52 -4.28 3.06 11.68
N ASP A 53 -4.71 2.25 12.62
CA ASP A 53 -4.93 0.82 12.40
C ASP A 53 -6.19 0.59 11.55
N TYR A 54 -7.14 1.52 11.54
CA TYR A 54 -8.41 1.42 10.82
C TYR A 54 -8.36 2.13 9.47
N ARG A 55 -8.81 1.42 8.44
CA ARG A 55 -8.91 1.95 7.07
C ARG A 55 -10.22 1.52 6.41
N TRP A 56 -10.57 2.19 5.33
CA TRP A 56 -11.69 1.75 4.50
C TRP A 56 -11.45 0.33 4.01
N ASN A 57 -12.46 -0.49 4.13
CA ASN A 57 -12.42 -1.90 3.81
C ASN A 57 -13.78 -2.39 3.31
N VAL A 58 -13.79 -3.53 2.68
CA VAL A 58 -14.99 -4.26 2.27
C VAL A 58 -14.79 -5.76 2.58
N ASN A 59 -15.87 -6.53 2.62
CA ASN A 59 -15.77 -7.97 2.86
C ASN A 59 -15.04 -8.72 1.72
N ASP A 60 -14.44 -9.86 2.00
CA ASP A 60 -13.64 -10.67 1.07
C ASP A 60 -14.34 -10.97 -0.26
N ASN A 61 -15.64 -11.21 -0.24
CA ASN A 61 -16.45 -11.45 -1.43
C ASN A 61 -17.23 -10.19 -1.87
N ALA A 62 -16.58 -9.01 -1.71
CA ALA A 62 -17.22 -7.76 -2.04
C ALA A 62 -17.79 -7.75 -3.46
N GLY A 63 -19.09 -7.57 -3.56
CA GLY A 63 -19.84 -7.42 -4.79
C GLY A 63 -20.61 -6.09 -4.80
N LYS A 64 -21.55 -5.98 -5.72
CA LYS A 64 -22.55 -4.90 -5.70
C LYS A 64 -23.28 -4.88 -4.34
N ASN A 65 -23.45 -3.70 -3.78
CA ASN A 65 -24.04 -3.42 -2.46
C ASN A 65 -23.18 -3.82 -1.24
N SER A 66 -21.93 -4.23 -1.42
CA SER A 66 -21.05 -4.44 -0.27
C SER A 66 -20.80 -3.13 0.48
N VAL A 67 -21.07 -3.14 1.78
CA VAL A 67 -20.88 -1.95 2.64
C VAL A 67 -19.40 -1.65 2.80
N VAL A 68 -19.03 -0.38 2.62
CA VAL A 68 -17.70 0.10 2.97
C VAL A 68 -17.68 0.36 4.48
N HIS A 69 -16.69 -0.21 5.17
CA HIS A 69 -16.57 -0.13 6.62
C HIS A 69 -15.11 0.11 7.05
N LEU A 70 -14.88 0.34 8.32
CA LEU A 70 -13.55 0.41 8.90
C LEU A 70 -13.11 -0.96 9.40
N ASP A 71 -11.89 -1.37 9.04
CA ASP A 71 -11.27 -2.61 9.51
C ASP A 71 -9.75 -2.40 9.64
N THR A 72 -9.13 -3.26 10.43
CA THR A 72 -7.68 -3.30 10.65
C THR A 72 -6.95 -4.19 9.65
N SER A 73 -7.65 -4.97 8.84
CA SER A 73 -7.04 -5.84 7.83
C SER A 73 -6.38 -5.02 6.72
N GLU A 74 -5.32 -5.57 6.13
CA GLU A 74 -4.48 -4.91 5.14
C GLU A 74 -4.48 -5.58 3.76
N GLY A 75 -5.41 -6.49 3.52
CA GLY A 75 -5.56 -7.24 2.27
C GLY A 75 -6.03 -6.40 1.07
N ASN A 76 -6.42 -7.08 0.01
CA ASN A 76 -6.93 -6.45 -1.21
C ASN A 76 -8.20 -5.64 -0.98
N ASN A 77 -8.95 -5.97 0.06
CA ASN A 77 -10.24 -5.37 0.38
C ASN A 77 -10.16 -3.91 0.86
N CYS A 78 -8.97 -3.42 1.22
CA CYS A 78 -8.75 -2.06 1.69
C CYS A 78 -8.07 -1.15 0.66
N ARG A 79 -7.97 -1.59 -0.60
CA ARG A 79 -7.30 -0.82 -1.66
C ARG A 79 -8.29 -0.14 -2.57
N PHE A 80 -8.02 1.14 -2.78
CA PHE A 80 -8.85 2.00 -3.62
C PHE A 80 -7.96 2.76 -4.60
N ARG A 81 -8.56 3.26 -5.66
CA ARG A 81 -7.97 4.20 -6.59
C ARG A 81 -8.90 5.39 -6.76
N LEU A 82 -8.36 6.55 -6.99
CA LEU A 82 -9.13 7.73 -7.34
C LEU A 82 -9.16 7.86 -8.85
N ASP A 83 -10.34 7.88 -9.43
CA ASP A 83 -10.54 8.15 -10.85
C ASP A 83 -11.04 9.59 -11.00
N HIS A 84 -10.26 10.43 -11.67
CA HIS A 84 -10.64 11.84 -11.89
C HIS A 84 -11.83 11.93 -12.83
N ILE A 85 -12.88 12.62 -12.42
CA ILE A 85 -14.12 12.77 -13.19
C ILE A 85 -14.15 14.12 -13.90
N GLU A 86 -14.15 15.18 -13.12
CA GLU A 86 -14.08 16.57 -13.63
C GLU A 86 -13.71 17.52 -12.49
N LYS A 87 -12.96 18.58 -12.77
CA LYS A 87 -12.56 19.62 -11.78
C LYS A 87 -11.99 18.96 -10.51
N GLU A 88 -12.62 19.18 -9.37
CA GLU A 88 -12.27 18.66 -8.05
C GLU A 88 -12.96 17.32 -7.70
N TRP A 89 -13.72 16.73 -8.59
CA TRP A 89 -14.54 15.54 -8.32
C TRP A 89 -13.89 14.25 -8.81
N TYR A 90 -13.88 13.26 -7.93
CA TYR A 90 -13.27 11.95 -8.13
C TYR A 90 -14.27 10.84 -7.84
N GLY A 91 -14.20 9.75 -8.58
CA GLY A 91 -14.74 8.45 -8.19
C GLY A 91 -13.75 7.74 -7.27
N ILE A 92 -14.23 7.09 -6.22
CA ILE A 92 -13.40 6.24 -5.36
C ILE A 92 -13.66 4.80 -5.78
N LYS A 93 -12.72 4.22 -6.54
CA LYS A 93 -12.82 2.88 -7.12
C LYS A 93 -12.16 1.85 -6.23
N HIS A 94 -12.89 0.81 -5.87
CA HIS A 94 -12.32 -0.34 -5.16
C HIS A 94 -11.53 -1.21 -6.13
N ILE A 95 -10.33 -1.59 -5.72
CA ILE A 95 -9.45 -2.46 -6.49
C ILE A 95 -9.78 -3.92 -6.16
N LYS A 96 -10.37 -4.65 -7.12
CA LYS A 96 -10.75 -6.06 -6.97
C LYS A 96 -10.25 -6.92 -8.12
N VAL A 97 -9.99 -8.18 -7.83
CA VAL A 97 -9.38 -9.16 -8.75
C VAL A 97 -10.31 -9.66 -9.85
N ASP A 98 -11.63 -9.51 -9.71
CA ASP A 98 -12.62 -10.10 -10.63
C ASP A 98 -12.85 -9.32 -11.94
N GLY A 99 -12.13 -8.22 -12.13
CA GLY A 99 -12.21 -7.38 -13.32
C GLY A 99 -13.45 -6.48 -13.40
N THR A 100 -14.33 -6.51 -12.40
CA THR A 100 -15.53 -5.66 -12.35
C THR A 100 -15.22 -4.36 -11.62
N ASP A 101 -15.46 -3.24 -12.29
CA ASP A 101 -15.29 -1.92 -11.70
C ASP A 101 -16.39 -1.61 -10.70
N ARG A 102 -16.00 -1.28 -9.46
CA ARG A 102 -16.92 -0.90 -8.38
C ARG A 102 -16.46 0.37 -7.71
N PHE A 103 -17.38 1.29 -7.57
CA PHE A 103 -17.12 2.60 -6.97
C PHE A 103 -17.88 2.74 -5.66
N ALA A 104 -17.32 3.51 -4.73
CA ALA A 104 -18.03 3.94 -3.55
C ALA A 104 -19.25 4.79 -3.97
N ASP A 105 -20.39 4.47 -3.41
CA ASP A 105 -21.68 5.02 -3.74
C ASP A 105 -22.46 5.31 -2.45
N VAL A 106 -23.14 6.44 -2.37
CA VAL A 106 -24.05 6.74 -1.27
C VAL A 106 -25.37 6.01 -1.50
N ASP A 107 -25.72 5.10 -0.59
CA ASP A 107 -26.90 4.24 -0.69
C ASP A 107 -28.18 5.05 -0.95
N GLY A 108 -28.98 4.54 -1.90
CA GLY A 108 -30.25 5.15 -2.30
C GLY A 108 -30.13 6.56 -2.88
N LYS A 109 -28.93 7.05 -3.23
CA LYS A 109 -28.69 8.46 -3.62
C LYS A 109 -29.11 9.45 -2.54
N SER A 110 -29.14 9.01 -1.29
CA SER A 110 -29.63 9.79 -0.16
C SER A 110 -28.84 11.09 0.00
N LYS A 111 -29.51 12.12 0.51
CA LYS A 111 -28.91 13.38 0.95
C LYS A 111 -28.85 13.51 2.47
N ASP A 112 -29.31 12.51 3.20
CA ASP A 112 -29.40 12.55 4.66
C ASP A 112 -28.12 12.13 5.34
N SER A 113 -27.84 12.70 6.52
CA SER A 113 -26.80 12.20 7.43
C SER A 113 -27.12 10.76 7.85
N GLY A 114 -26.08 9.91 7.97
CA GLY A 114 -26.23 8.51 8.32
C GLY A 114 -26.37 7.58 7.11
N ALA A 115 -26.52 8.11 5.88
CA ALA A 115 -26.57 7.24 4.71
C ALA A 115 -25.22 6.55 4.50
N VAL A 116 -25.26 5.23 4.32
CA VAL A 116 -24.09 4.34 4.26
C VAL A 116 -23.43 4.44 2.87
N LEU A 117 -22.13 4.29 2.85
CA LEU A 117 -21.38 4.04 1.60
C LEU A 117 -21.33 2.53 1.33
N HIS A 118 -21.62 2.16 0.10
CA HIS A 118 -21.50 0.81 -0.40
C HIS A 118 -20.75 0.80 -1.72
N LEU A 119 -20.37 -0.37 -2.21
CA LEU A 119 -19.82 -0.52 -3.57
C LEU A 119 -20.93 -0.72 -4.59
N TRP A 120 -20.84 -0.02 -5.71
CA TRP A 120 -21.74 -0.20 -6.84
C TRP A 120 -20.98 -0.43 -8.12
N GLU A 121 -21.43 -1.40 -8.92
CA GLU A 121 -20.89 -1.66 -10.24
C GLU A 121 -21.21 -0.51 -11.19
N SER A 122 -20.19 0.09 -11.78
CA SER A 122 -20.31 1.24 -12.66
C SER A 122 -19.14 1.33 -13.61
N SER A 123 -19.42 1.74 -14.83
CA SER A 123 -18.39 2.28 -15.71
C SER A 123 -18.00 3.70 -15.31
N ASP A 124 -16.84 4.18 -15.76
CA ASP A 124 -16.38 5.56 -15.50
C ASP A 124 -17.37 6.60 -16.04
N SER A 125 -18.02 6.31 -17.19
CA SER A 125 -19.05 7.18 -17.75
C SER A 125 -20.31 7.26 -16.89
N GLU A 126 -20.71 6.18 -16.24
CA GLU A 126 -21.83 6.17 -15.31
C GLU A 126 -21.51 6.93 -14.03
N VAL A 127 -20.26 6.84 -13.52
CA VAL A 127 -19.82 7.64 -12.37
C VAL A 127 -19.91 9.13 -12.71
N LYS A 128 -19.49 9.54 -13.90
CA LYS A 128 -19.60 10.93 -14.37
C LYS A 128 -21.05 11.44 -14.38
N GLY A 129 -22.01 10.61 -14.69
CA GLY A 129 -23.44 10.96 -14.69
C GLY A 129 -24.12 10.94 -13.31
N ASN A 130 -23.44 10.46 -12.26
CA ASN A 130 -24.06 10.17 -10.96
C ASN A 130 -23.32 10.82 -9.80
N ASN A 131 -23.75 12.02 -9.39
CA ASN A 131 -23.10 12.83 -8.36
C ASN A 131 -22.96 12.12 -7.00
N HIS A 132 -23.81 11.16 -6.66
CA HIS A 132 -23.73 10.38 -5.41
C HIS A 132 -22.53 9.42 -5.36
N ARG A 133 -21.83 9.20 -6.49
CA ARG A 133 -20.57 8.44 -6.62
C ARG A 133 -19.34 9.32 -6.75
N GLN A 134 -19.48 10.63 -6.58
CA GLN A 134 -18.42 11.59 -6.76
C GLN A 134 -18.08 12.29 -5.45
N PHE A 135 -16.78 12.41 -5.20
CA PHE A 135 -16.24 12.90 -3.94
C PHE A 135 -15.16 13.96 -4.20
N ALA A 136 -15.11 14.96 -3.35
CA ALA A 136 -14.03 15.96 -3.32
C ALA A 136 -13.21 15.79 -2.05
N PHE A 137 -11.92 16.10 -2.15
CA PHE A 137 -10.94 15.95 -1.10
C PHE A 137 -10.46 17.33 -0.66
N TYR A 138 -10.67 17.67 0.60
CA TYR A 138 -10.27 18.94 1.19
C TYR A 138 -9.00 18.76 2.00
N TYR A 139 -7.89 19.21 1.44
CA TYR A 139 -6.59 19.13 2.11
C TYR A 139 -6.52 20.06 3.32
N ILE A 140 -6.04 19.54 4.44
CA ILE A 140 -5.94 20.24 5.73
C ILE A 140 -4.52 20.17 6.34
N GLY A 141 -3.49 19.93 5.51
CA GLY A 141 -2.10 19.81 5.96
C GLY A 141 -1.63 18.36 6.04
N ASN A 142 -0.42 18.16 6.52
CA ASN A 142 0.18 16.84 6.72
C ASN A 142 0.15 16.45 8.22
N ASP A 143 0.15 15.14 8.49
CA ASP A 143 0.41 14.64 9.83
C ASP A 143 1.91 14.73 10.18
N ALA A 144 2.28 14.32 11.40
CA ALA A 144 3.67 14.34 11.88
C ALA A 144 4.61 13.44 11.06
N ASN A 145 4.08 12.47 10.31
CA ASN A 145 4.84 11.58 9.43
C ASN A 145 4.90 12.06 7.97
N GLY A 146 4.32 13.24 7.67
CA GLY A 146 4.26 13.80 6.33
C GLY A 146 3.11 13.28 5.47
N ASN A 147 2.20 12.47 6.00
CA ASN A 147 1.05 11.99 5.24
C ASN A 147 0.00 13.09 5.08
N ALA A 148 -0.51 13.26 3.88
CA ALA A 148 -1.53 14.25 3.57
C ALA A 148 -2.88 13.89 4.23
N ARG A 149 -3.50 14.89 4.85
CA ARG A 149 -4.74 14.82 5.63
C ARG A 149 -5.87 15.46 4.86
N TYR A 150 -7.01 14.80 4.81
CA TYR A 150 -8.16 15.28 4.05
C TYR A 150 -9.47 15.13 4.82
N TYR A 151 -10.40 16.05 4.57
CA TYR A 151 -11.82 15.78 4.67
C TYR A 151 -12.34 15.34 3.32
N ILE A 152 -13.29 14.41 3.29
CA ILE A 152 -13.93 13.92 2.06
C ILE A 152 -15.38 14.38 2.05
N LYS A 153 -15.87 14.87 0.90
CA LYS A 153 -17.23 15.40 0.75
C LYS A 153 -17.92 14.79 -0.46
N ASN A 154 -19.15 14.34 -0.30
CA ASN A 154 -19.96 13.82 -1.42
C ASN A 154 -20.59 14.96 -2.22
N ARG A 155 -20.58 14.84 -3.56
CA ARG A 155 -21.06 15.86 -4.49
C ARG A 155 -22.59 16.03 -4.44
N ASN A 156 -23.34 14.93 -4.33
CA ASN A 156 -24.81 14.94 -4.41
C ASN A 156 -25.47 15.57 -3.20
N SER A 157 -24.97 15.23 -2.02
CA SER A 157 -25.54 15.67 -0.76
C SER A 157 -24.88 16.93 -0.19
N GLY A 158 -23.63 17.19 -0.59
CA GLY A 158 -22.80 18.21 0.05
C GLY A 158 -22.37 17.83 1.48
N LYS A 159 -22.63 16.60 1.91
CA LYS A 159 -22.24 16.11 3.25
C LYS A 159 -20.84 15.53 3.24
N TRP A 160 -20.25 15.49 4.42
CA TRP A 160 -18.91 14.98 4.67
C TRP A 160 -18.94 13.48 4.92
N ILE A 161 -17.76 12.85 4.84
CA ILE A 161 -17.62 11.43 5.13
C ILE A 161 -17.05 11.24 6.53
N GLY A 162 -17.75 10.38 7.28
CA GLY A 162 -17.39 9.90 8.61
C GLY A 162 -17.66 8.41 8.74
N TYR A 163 -17.83 7.94 9.95
CA TYR A 163 -18.24 6.56 10.24
C TYR A 163 -19.25 6.50 11.37
N GLU A 164 -20.02 5.43 11.43
CA GLU A 164 -20.99 5.12 12.47
C GLU A 164 -20.57 3.84 13.20
N GLY A 165 -20.65 3.87 14.53
CA GLY A 165 -20.30 2.74 15.40
C GLY A 165 -19.04 2.99 16.22
N LYS A 166 -18.58 1.95 16.90
CA LYS A 166 -17.36 1.99 17.75
C LYS A 166 -16.21 1.28 17.05
N LEU A 167 -14.99 1.80 17.20
CA LEU A 167 -13.76 1.17 16.73
C LEU A 167 -13.40 -0.06 17.59
N ASN A 168 -14.17 -1.14 17.45
CA ASN A 168 -13.98 -2.37 18.21
C ASN A 168 -14.56 -3.54 17.42
N ASN A 169 -13.85 -4.21 16.60
CA ASN A 169 -14.20 -5.45 15.89
C ASN A 169 -15.61 -5.56 15.24
N ASN A 170 -16.40 -4.49 15.23
CA ASN A 170 -17.77 -4.47 14.71
C ASN A 170 -17.88 -3.81 13.32
N ASN A 171 -16.77 -3.66 12.63
CA ASN A 171 -16.71 -3.08 11.27
C ASN A 171 -17.58 -1.82 11.13
N PRO A 172 -17.21 -0.68 11.81
CA PRO A 172 -17.95 0.55 11.75
C PRO A 172 -18.19 0.99 10.31
N LYS A 173 -19.43 1.28 9.95
CA LYS A 173 -19.80 1.62 8.58
C LYS A 173 -19.31 3.00 8.19
N ILE A 174 -18.82 3.15 6.99
CA ILE A 174 -18.57 4.47 6.41
C ILE A 174 -19.89 5.09 5.99
N ILE A 175 -20.14 6.30 6.45
CA ILE A 175 -21.39 7.05 6.21
C ILE A 175 -21.10 8.45 5.72
N GLN A 176 -22.08 9.08 5.09
CA GLN A 176 -22.08 10.54 4.98
C GLN A 176 -22.66 11.17 6.24
N THR A 177 -22.14 12.34 6.63
CA THR A 177 -22.47 12.99 7.90
C THR A 177 -22.41 14.51 7.79
N ASP A 178 -22.93 15.19 8.80
CA ASP A 178 -22.81 16.64 8.92
C ASP A 178 -21.37 17.05 9.28
N GLU A 179 -21.09 18.33 9.08
CA GLU A 179 -19.72 18.85 9.24
C GLU A 179 -19.14 18.64 10.65
N SER A 180 -19.96 18.72 11.69
CA SER A 180 -19.55 18.51 13.09
C SER A 180 -19.02 17.11 13.38
N ASN A 181 -19.42 16.11 12.58
CA ASN A 181 -19.05 14.70 12.75
C ASN A 181 -18.12 14.19 11.64
N ARG A 182 -17.64 15.10 10.77
CA ARG A 182 -16.68 14.73 9.72
C ARG A 182 -15.41 14.16 10.33
N LYS A 183 -14.79 13.24 9.60
CA LYS A 183 -13.51 12.61 10.01
C LYS A 183 -12.39 13.02 9.11
N VAL A 184 -11.18 13.03 9.68
CA VAL A 184 -9.96 13.24 8.92
C VAL A 184 -9.47 11.89 8.40
N TRP A 185 -9.12 11.89 7.11
CA TRP A 185 -8.64 10.73 6.39
C TRP A 185 -7.21 10.97 5.91
N LEU A 186 -6.34 9.98 6.10
CA LEU A 186 -5.02 9.92 5.50
C LEU A 186 -5.15 9.15 4.19
N ILE A 187 -4.63 9.71 3.10
CA ILE A 187 -4.59 9.04 1.81
C ILE A 187 -3.14 8.73 1.50
N THR A 188 -2.80 7.45 1.51
CA THR A 188 -1.44 6.97 1.33
C THR A 188 -1.37 5.95 0.22
N LYS A 189 -0.24 5.89 -0.50
CA LYS A 189 -0.04 4.86 -1.53
C LYS A 189 0.11 3.49 -0.90
N SER A 190 -0.45 2.46 -1.55
CA SER A 190 -0.30 1.08 -1.12
C SER A 190 1.11 0.51 -1.36
N VAL A 191 1.90 1.21 -2.16
CA VAL A 191 3.32 0.93 -2.39
C VAL A 191 4.14 2.14 -2.00
N VAL A 192 5.17 1.94 -1.19
CA VAL A 192 6.07 3.03 -0.76
C VAL A 192 6.78 3.63 -1.97
N PRO A 193 6.74 4.96 -2.16
CA PRO A 193 7.43 5.60 -3.28
C PRO A 193 8.95 5.40 -3.24
N LEU A 194 9.56 5.30 -4.41
CA LEU A 194 11.04 5.17 -4.55
C LEU A 194 11.78 6.50 -4.55
N THR A 195 11.15 7.59 -4.36
CA THR A 195 11.62 8.96 -4.54
C THR A 195 13.13 9.15 -4.37
N GLY A 196 13.81 9.46 -5.46
CA GLY A 196 15.25 9.71 -5.49
C GLY A 196 16.16 8.49 -5.26
N LYS A 197 15.59 7.27 -5.26
CA LYS A 197 16.33 6.01 -5.07
C LYS A 197 16.23 5.05 -6.26
N GLU A 198 15.64 5.48 -7.36
CA GLU A 198 15.36 4.64 -8.53
C GLU A 198 16.63 4.03 -9.13
N SER A 199 17.73 4.78 -9.12
CA SER A 199 19.04 4.31 -9.61
C SER A 199 19.74 3.30 -8.69
N GLN A 200 19.26 3.13 -7.45
CA GLN A 200 19.83 2.19 -6.48
C GLN A 200 19.13 0.83 -6.50
N VAL A 201 17.97 0.74 -7.16
CA VAL A 201 17.23 -0.51 -7.27
C VAL A 201 17.80 -1.34 -8.40
N LEU A 202 18.04 -2.62 -8.11
CA LEU A 202 18.39 -3.61 -9.14
C LEU A 202 17.32 -3.61 -10.23
N LYS A 203 17.73 -3.48 -11.50
CA LYS A 203 16.84 -3.42 -12.65
C LYS A 203 16.77 -4.75 -13.39
N GLU A 204 15.82 -4.87 -14.31
CA GLU A 204 15.58 -6.10 -15.06
C GLU A 204 16.84 -6.61 -15.81
N GLU A 205 17.62 -5.72 -16.37
CA GLU A 205 18.86 -6.06 -17.07
C GLU A 205 19.94 -6.68 -16.17
N ASP A 206 19.85 -6.45 -14.86
CA ASP A 206 20.79 -6.98 -13.87
C ASP A 206 20.39 -8.38 -13.38
N THR A 207 19.22 -8.89 -13.79
CA THR A 207 18.69 -10.16 -13.31
C THR A 207 18.75 -11.22 -14.38
N SER A 208 19.48 -12.29 -14.12
CA SER A 208 19.45 -13.50 -14.90
C SER A 208 18.36 -14.45 -14.38
N ALA A 209 18.13 -15.56 -15.07
CA ALA A 209 16.95 -16.39 -14.90
C ALA A 209 16.68 -16.89 -13.47
N ILE A 210 17.65 -17.51 -12.81
CA ILE A 210 17.49 -18.15 -11.49
C ILE A 210 18.67 -17.75 -10.61
N CYS A 211 18.38 -17.39 -9.36
CA CYS A 211 19.38 -16.94 -8.40
C CYS A 211 19.23 -17.63 -7.04
N GLU A 212 20.25 -17.50 -6.23
CA GLU A 212 20.22 -17.76 -4.79
C GLU A 212 20.33 -16.44 -4.03
N ILE A 213 19.67 -16.35 -2.89
CA ILE A 213 19.71 -15.17 -2.01
C ILE A 213 20.50 -15.59 -0.78
N HIS A 214 21.70 -15.04 -0.60
CA HIS A 214 22.57 -15.35 0.52
C HIS A 214 22.57 -14.23 1.55
N GLU A 215 22.72 -14.61 2.82
CA GLU A 215 23.07 -13.64 3.86
C GLU A 215 24.51 -13.12 3.63
N ALA A 216 24.71 -11.80 3.71
CA ALA A 216 25.99 -11.19 3.41
C ALA A 216 27.11 -11.72 4.34
N GLY A 217 28.20 -12.19 3.73
CA GLY A 217 29.35 -12.75 4.45
C GLY A 217 29.15 -14.18 4.95
N LYS A 218 28.04 -14.83 4.64
CA LYS A 218 27.76 -16.23 5.01
C LYS A 218 27.53 -17.10 3.79
N LEU A 219 27.69 -18.41 3.97
CA LEU A 219 27.35 -19.41 2.96
C LEU A 219 25.85 -19.79 2.96
N ASP A 220 25.13 -19.33 3.99
CA ASP A 220 23.72 -19.65 4.16
C ASP A 220 22.88 -18.94 3.08
N ALA A 221 22.08 -19.71 2.35
CA ALA A 221 21.14 -19.23 1.38
C ALA A 221 19.72 -19.22 1.97
N LEU A 222 18.86 -18.37 1.46
CA LEU A 222 17.44 -18.34 1.77
C LEU A 222 16.81 -19.61 1.17
N ASN A 223 16.60 -20.61 2.03
CA ASN A 223 16.05 -21.91 1.67
C ASN A 223 14.56 -21.98 1.99
N ARG A 224 13.87 -22.65 1.11
CA ARG A 224 12.54 -23.18 1.42
C ARG A 224 12.69 -24.44 2.25
N VAL A 225 11.81 -24.64 3.23
CA VAL A 225 11.74 -25.90 3.97
C VAL A 225 11.25 -27.02 3.05
N SER A 226 11.69 -28.26 3.24
CA SER A 226 11.46 -29.41 2.36
C SER A 226 9.99 -29.74 2.01
N ASN A 227 9.02 -29.18 2.70
CA ASN A 227 7.58 -29.39 2.49
C ASN A 227 6.88 -28.19 1.82
N LEU A 228 7.57 -27.38 1.07
CA LEU A 228 7.09 -26.14 0.45
C LEU A 228 6.19 -26.29 -0.78
N SER A 229 5.44 -27.37 -0.88
CA SER A 229 4.30 -27.43 -1.77
C SER A 229 3.07 -26.69 -1.24
N ALA A 230 3.11 -26.18 0.00
CA ALA A 230 1.99 -25.53 0.66
C ALA A 230 2.24 -24.03 0.88
N PRO A 231 1.26 -23.16 0.57
CA PRO A 231 1.27 -21.76 1.00
C PRO A 231 1.40 -21.64 2.53
N GLY A 232 2.06 -20.57 2.99
CA GLY A 232 2.26 -20.29 4.42
C GLY A 232 3.56 -20.83 5.02
N SER A 233 4.39 -21.56 4.25
CA SER A 233 5.69 -22.01 4.76
C SER A 233 6.70 -20.89 4.88
N HIS A 234 7.47 -20.85 5.97
CA HIS A 234 8.48 -19.80 6.22
C HIS A 234 9.85 -20.23 5.70
N PRO A 235 10.44 -19.49 4.74
CA PRO A 235 11.81 -19.73 4.32
C PRO A 235 12.79 -19.29 5.42
N THR A 236 13.93 -19.98 5.50
CA THR A 236 14.98 -19.71 6.50
C THR A 236 16.35 -19.68 5.83
N PHE A 237 17.28 -18.91 6.40
CA PHE A 237 18.67 -18.99 5.97
C PHE A 237 19.32 -20.25 6.52
N GLN A 238 19.81 -21.09 5.62
CA GLN A 238 20.47 -22.37 5.92
C GLN A 238 21.61 -22.62 4.94
N VAL A 239 22.50 -23.53 5.28
CA VAL A 239 23.53 -24.00 4.33
C VAL A 239 22.84 -24.48 3.05
N MET A 240 23.38 -24.10 1.91
CA MET A 240 22.83 -24.32 0.57
C MET A 240 22.24 -25.71 0.38
N GLY A 241 21.03 -25.73 -0.17
CA GLY A 241 20.30 -26.94 -0.55
C GLY A 241 19.58 -26.76 -1.88
N ILE A 242 19.00 -27.83 -2.40
CA ILE A 242 18.24 -27.83 -3.66
C ILE A 242 17.00 -26.90 -3.64
N THR A 243 16.60 -26.42 -2.48
CA THR A 243 15.43 -25.56 -2.30
C THR A 243 15.77 -24.07 -2.19
N SER A 244 17.02 -23.67 -2.46
CA SER A 244 17.50 -22.29 -2.35
C SER A 244 17.31 -21.44 -3.60
N LYS A 245 16.76 -22.00 -4.67
CA LYS A 245 16.64 -21.29 -5.97
C LYS A 245 15.36 -20.47 -6.07
N TRP A 246 15.56 -19.23 -6.53
CA TRP A 246 14.51 -18.23 -6.71
C TRP A 246 14.59 -17.60 -8.10
N LYS A 247 13.45 -17.22 -8.65
CA LYS A 247 13.36 -16.48 -9.90
C LYS A 247 12.85 -15.07 -9.65
N LEU A 248 13.63 -14.07 -10.03
CA LEU A 248 13.23 -12.68 -9.97
C LEU A 248 12.44 -12.30 -11.23
N LYS A 249 11.23 -11.77 -11.04
CA LYS A 249 10.38 -11.26 -12.12
C LYS A 249 10.17 -9.77 -11.94
N TRP A 250 10.73 -8.97 -12.82
CA TRP A 250 10.59 -7.52 -12.79
C TRP A 250 9.15 -7.07 -13.06
N LYS A 251 8.69 -6.10 -12.27
CA LYS A 251 7.40 -5.44 -12.36
C LYS A 251 7.63 -3.94 -12.52
N SER A 252 7.69 -3.48 -13.75
CA SER A 252 8.13 -2.13 -14.12
C SER A 252 7.29 -1.04 -13.47
N GLU A 253 5.98 -1.21 -13.40
CA GLU A 253 5.06 -0.25 -12.80
C GLU A 253 5.29 -0.01 -11.29
N TYR A 254 5.91 -0.99 -10.59
CA TYR A 254 6.21 -0.92 -9.16
C TYR A 254 7.70 -0.68 -8.87
N HIS A 255 8.55 -0.70 -9.90
CA HIS A 255 10.00 -0.73 -9.75
C HIS A 255 10.44 -1.76 -8.69
N ALA A 256 9.93 -2.99 -8.82
CA ALA A 256 10.09 -4.06 -7.84
C ALA A 256 10.08 -5.42 -8.53
N TYR A 257 10.48 -6.45 -7.80
CA TYR A 257 10.47 -7.84 -8.24
C TYR A 257 9.42 -8.64 -7.48
N GLN A 258 8.76 -9.55 -8.17
CA GLN A 258 8.17 -10.73 -7.58
C GLN A 258 9.24 -11.81 -7.51
N ILE A 259 9.40 -12.44 -6.33
CA ILE A 259 10.42 -13.45 -6.08
C ILE A 259 9.73 -14.81 -6.04
N ASP A 260 9.77 -15.53 -7.16
CA ASP A 260 9.11 -16.83 -7.29
C ASP A 260 10.04 -17.97 -6.83
N ALA A 261 9.48 -18.91 -6.11
CA ALA A 261 10.14 -20.16 -5.77
C ALA A 261 10.32 -21.05 -7.01
N VAL A 262 11.46 -21.71 -7.13
CA VAL A 262 11.79 -22.64 -8.23
C VAL A 262 11.97 -24.05 -7.67
N SER A 263 11.37 -25.06 -8.29
CA SER A 263 11.57 -26.46 -7.93
C SER A 263 12.90 -27.00 -8.47
N ASP A 264 13.32 -28.19 -8.02
CA ASP A 264 14.60 -28.82 -8.35
C ASP A 264 14.83 -29.05 -9.85
N GLY A 265 13.77 -29.16 -10.64
CA GLY A 265 13.84 -29.26 -12.10
C GLY A 265 13.73 -27.93 -12.82
N GLU A 266 13.99 -26.80 -12.13
CA GLU A 266 13.79 -25.45 -12.65
C GLU A 266 12.33 -25.15 -13.07
N SER A 267 11.41 -26.02 -12.70
CA SER A 267 9.98 -25.84 -12.94
C SER A 267 9.44 -24.77 -12.00
N LYS A 268 8.55 -23.95 -12.51
CA LYS A 268 7.89 -22.93 -11.70
C LYS A 268 7.03 -23.62 -10.64
N THR A 269 7.22 -23.23 -9.40
CA THR A 269 6.19 -23.41 -8.38
C THR A 269 5.18 -22.25 -8.51
N ASN A 270 3.96 -22.44 -8.08
CA ASN A 270 3.00 -21.33 -8.00
C ASN A 270 3.10 -20.62 -6.65
N LEU A 271 4.35 -20.40 -6.16
CA LEU A 271 4.63 -19.81 -4.87
C LEU A 271 5.62 -18.66 -5.03
N SER A 272 5.36 -17.55 -4.35
CA SER A 272 6.24 -16.38 -4.31
C SER A 272 6.51 -15.96 -2.86
N LEU A 273 7.64 -15.30 -2.64
CA LEU A 273 7.99 -14.72 -1.35
C LEU A 273 6.97 -13.63 -0.99
N ASP A 274 6.41 -13.69 0.22
CA ASP A 274 5.28 -12.88 0.65
C ASP A 274 5.47 -12.39 2.10
N VAL A 275 4.89 -11.26 2.45
CA VAL A 275 4.73 -10.85 3.84
C VAL A 275 3.46 -11.48 4.40
N GLU A 276 3.60 -12.30 5.44
CA GLU A 276 2.50 -13.08 6.03
C GLU A 276 1.32 -12.20 6.43
N GLY A 277 0.11 -12.62 6.03
CA GLY A 277 -1.13 -11.92 6.29
C GLY A 277 -1.18 -10.52 5.69
N GLU A 278 -0.34 -10.23 4.70
CA GLU A 278 -0.19 -8.89 4.08
C GLU A 278 0.07 -7.79 5.11
N SER A 279 0.70 -8.14 6.22
CA SER A 279 0.91 -7.25 7.36
C SER A 279 1.79 -6.05 7.02
N GLY A 280 1.37 -4.85 7.41
CA GLY A 280 2.19 -3.63 7.37
C GLY A 280 3.04 -3.41 8.62
N LYS A 281 2.98 -4.31 9.60
CA LYS A 281 3.65 -4.17 10.89
C LYS A 281 5.15 -4.44 10.78
N LEU A 282 5.93 -3.74 11.59
CA LEU A 282 7.33 -4.09 11.83
C LEU A 282 7.42 -5.50 12.42
N ASN A 283 8.41 -6.29 12.01
CA ASN A 283 8.60 -7.69 12.37
C ASN A 283 7.49 -8.65 11.89
N ALA A 284 6.78 -8.29 10.83
CA ALA A 284 5.90 -9.23 10.17
C ALA A 284 6.72 -10.39 9.57
N SER A 285 6.23 -11.61 9.74
CA SER A 285 6.88 -12.80 9.18
C SER A 285 6.85 -12.78 7.66
N VAL A 286 7.88 -13.36 7.06
CA VAL A 286 7.93 -13.61 5.62
C VAL A 286 7.66 -15.10 5.38
N ASN A 287 6.78 -15.40 4.44
CA ASN A 287 6.45 -16.75 4.05
C ASN A 287 6.52 -16.91 2.52
N VAL A 288 6.18 -18.06 2.00
CA VAL A 288 5.83 -18.22 0.58
C VAL A 288 4.31 -18.43 0.47
N TRP A 289 3.72 -17.74 -0.49
CA TRP A 289 2.29 -17.80 -0.74
C TRP A 289 2.00 -18.02 -2.22
N THR A 290 0.76 -18.35 -2.54
CA THR A 290 0.35 -18.49 -3.95
C THR A 290 0.73 -17.28 -4.75
N THR A 291 1.41 -17.52 -5.89
CA THR A 291 1.89 -16.46 -6.78
C THR A 291 0.73 -15.64 -7.30
N GLU A 292 0.75 -14.35 -7.00
CA GLU A 292 -0.23 -13.40 -7.52
C GLU A 292 0.03 -13.06 -8.99
N LYS A 293 -1.04 -12.82 -9.72
CA LYS A 293 -0.96 -12.27 -11.08
C LYS A 293 -1.06 -10.76 -11.00
N PHE A 294 -0.02 -10.04 -11.40
CA PHE A 294 0.05 -8.58 -11.29
C PHE A 294 -0.51 -7.86 -12.52
N ASP A 295 -1.64 -8.25 -13.05
CA ASP A 295 -2.23 -7.63 -14.24
C ASP A 295 -3.30 -6.57 -13.94
N ARG A 296 -3.90 -6.51 -12.75
CA ARG A 296 -4.81 -5.44 -12.36
C ARG A 296 -5.00 -5.18 -10.86
N ASN A 297 -4.87 -6.17 -9.97
CA ASN A 297 -5.31 -6.02 -8.57
C ASN A 297 -4.52 -6.93 -7.67
N GLN A 298 -3.44 -6.39 -7.00
CA GLN A 298 -2.45 -7.33 -6.65
C GLN A 298 -1.91 -7.13 -5.28
N ASN A 299 -1.67 -8.25 -4.66
CA ASN A 299 -1.02 -8.33 -3.39
C ASN A 299 0.42 -7.79 -3.50
N THR A 300 0.60 -6.50 -3.26
CA THR A 300 1.91 -5.84 -3.28
C THR A 300 2.81 -6.32 -2.14
N SER A 301 2.33 -7.18 -1.21
CA SER A 301 3.17 -7.85 -0.22
C SER A 301 4.18 -8.82 -0.84
N GLN A 302 3.94 -9.27 -2.10
CA GLN A 302 4.88 -10.08 -2.88
C GLN A 302 5.88 -9.27 -3.71
N LEU A 303 5.92 -7.95 -3.56
CA LEU A 303 6.81 -7.08 -4.30
C LEU A 303 8.02 -6.68 -3.45
N TRP A 304 9.20 -6.88 -4.00
CA TRP A 304 10.46 -6.70 -3.31
C TRP A 304 11.42 -5.85 -4.13
N ARG A 305 12.17 -4.96 -3.47
CA ARG A 305 13.18 -4.09 -4.06
C ARG A 305 14.54 -4.44 -3.52
N PHE A 306 15.52 -4.55 -4.40
CA PHE A 306 16.91 -4.84 -4.05
C PHE A 306 17.71 -3.55 -4.15
N PHE A 307 18.07 -2.95 -3.02
CA PHE A 307 18.88 -1.74 -2.98
C PHE A 307 20.35 -2.07 -2.87
N LYS A 308 21.10 -1.81 -3.94
CA LYS A 308 22.55 -2.05 -3.99
C LYS A 308 23.28 -1.20 -2.96
N GLN A 309 24.15 -1.82 -2.20
CA GLN A 309 25.03 -1.19 -1.23
C GLN A 309 26.42 -0.93 -1.84
N LYS A 310 27.24 -0.11 -1.16
CA LYS A 310 28.58 0.25 -1.61
C LYS A 310 29.55 -0.95 -1.66
N ASP A 311 29.32 -1.94 -0.82
CA ASP A 311 30.10 -3.18 -0.74
C ASP A 311 29.66 -4.26 -1.75
N GLY A 312 28.68 -3.96 -2.61
CA GLY A 312 28.15 -4.88 -3.61
C GLY A 312 27.02 -5.76 -3.10
N THR A 313 26.66 -5.71 -1.84
CA THR A 313 25.50 -6.41 -1.26
C THR A 313 24.19 -5.69 -1.59
N TYR A 314 23.07 -6.28 -1.18
CA TYR A 314 21.75 -5.72 -1.36
C TYR A 314 20.95 -5.73 -0.06
N LYS A 315 20.22 -4.65 0.20
CA LYS A 315 19.13 -4.65 1.16
C LYS A 315 17.84 -4.97 0.43
N ILE A 316 17.08 -5.94 0.92
CA ILE A 316 15.82 -6.38 0.32
C ILE A 316 14.68 -5.71 1.09
N GLN A 317 13.92 -4.86 0.41
CA GLN A 317 12.80 -4.11 0.97
C GLN A 317 11.49 -4.63 0.40
N ASN A 318 10.51 -4.87 1.23
CA ASN A 318 9.16 -5.04 0.74
C ASN A 318 8.62 -3.71 0.19
N ALA A 319 8.16 -3.71 -1.06
CA ALA A 319 7.74 -2.48 -1.74
C ALA A 319 6.49 -1.85 -1.14
N ARG A 320 5.61 -2.67 -0.53
CA ARG A 320 4.38 -2.21 0.09
C ARG A 320 4.65 -1.53 1.43
N THR A 321 5.38 -2.19 2.31
CA THR A 321 5.56 -1.74 3.70
C THR A 321 6.72 -0.78 3.87
N GLY A 322 7.71 -0.84 2.99
CA GLY A 322 8.99 -0.13 3.15
C GLY A 322 9.95 -0.77 4.16
N TRP A 323 9.58 -1.88 4.81
CA TRP A 323 10.43 -2.61 5.74
C TRP A 323 11.41 -3.53 5.00
N TYR A 324 12.54 -3.77 5.62
CA TYR A 324 13.59 -4.63 5.08
C TYR A 324 13.51 -6.03 5.69
N ILE A 325 13.94 -7.04 4.92
CA ILE A 325 14.24 -8.37 5.46
C ILE A 325 15.51 -8.26 6.29
N GLU A 326 15.47 -8.79 7.52
CA GLU A 326 16.60 -8.92 8.44
C GLU A 326 16.88 -10.39 8.74
#